data_0247961cf2979bcc5972195a9212b4aa
#
_entry.id   0247961cf2979bcc5972195a9212b4aa
#
_cell.length_a   1.000
_cell.length_b   1.000
_cell.length_c   1.000
_cell.angle_alpha   90.00
_cell.angle_beta   90.00
_cell.angle_gamma   90.00
#
_symmetry.space_group_name_H-M   'P 1'
#
loop_
_entity.id
_entity.type
_entity.pdbx_description
1 polymer ?
#
loop_
_entity_poly.entity_id
_entity_poly.type
_entity_poly.pdbx_seq_one_letter_code
_entity_poly.pdbx_strand_id
1 'polypeptide(L)'
;MFSVVLVLFVILLTVLYSSLCLYRYNTYLSTVPKPSCKLSWILGHTVALFNPRDILQVGVDAAIKYGGVIRVLIPPSVTIAITDNEVIQQFFKDSIVKAGDYAFFKPWLGTGLLTNNGQSWKSRRKLLSQCFGSLGLMKDFIKVFETSGRHFMNELESKIDDENLDIIPIMKKYTLNVLCETAMGVSLSSRGTQGDLYIRNIQNICKVMINRFKLPYERIHWIFYFTNDYRTQQRSIKMVNSFFDDIFEEKLRRVDDEMKIDGKRALLDVLIQFHKSSILTKENIRDEVNTFMFGGYDTTAIALSFALYALAYHPDIQEKIIEEQIEIFGSLNSGIETTYGHLQQMKYLELVILETLRLYPPIPYCGRKVIEETDIGKKFAMLEMKTTLSKIVSNFRISPSKQEFKPQLVPEITLASLNGLRISLEKR
;
A
#
# COMPACT_ATOMS: atom_id res chain seq x y z
N MET A 1 -43.18 3.63 16.25
CA MET A 1 -42.92 4.84 17.04
C MET A 1 -41.76 4.64 18.02
N PHE A 2 -41.77 3.60 18.87
CA PHE A 2 -40.73 3.33 19.86
C PHE A 2 -39.32 3.17 19.23
N SER A 3 -39.18 2.49 18.12
CA SER A 3 -37.90 2.32 17.39
C SER A 3 -37.33 3.61 16.83
N VAL A 4 -38.18 4.52 16.36
CA VAL A 4 -37.73 5.82 15.83
C VAL A 4 -37.23 6.74 16.96
N VAL A 5 -37.95 6.74 18.10
CA VAL A 5 -37.56 7.50 19.29
C VAL A 5 -36.22 7.00 19.85
N LEU A 6 -36.04 5.67 19.90
CA LEU A 6 -34.77 5.06 20.33
C LEU A 6 -33.62 5.45 19.40
N VAL A 7 -33.81 5.40 18.10
CA VAL A 7 -32.79 5.80 17.11
C VAL A 7 -32.44 7.30 17.26
N LEU A 8 -33.43 8.17 17.39
CA LEU A 8 -33.20 9.59 17.61
C LEU A 8 -32.46 9.86 18.92
N PHE A 9 -32.80 9.14 19.98
CA PHE A 9 -32.13 9.24 21.28
C PHE A 9 -30.65 8.80 21.19
N VAL A 10 -30.36 7.69 20.51
CA VAL A 10 -28.98 7.23 20.29
C VAL A 10 -28.18 8.24 19.45
N ILE A 11 -28.78 8.81 18.41
CA ILE A 11 -28.15 9.87 17.62
C ILE A 11 -27.84 11.08 18.50
N LEU A 12 -28.78 11.52 19.30
CA LEU A 12 -28.62 12.65 20.23
C LEU A 12 -27.47 12.40 21.22
N LEU A 13 -27.42 11.22 21.85
CA LEU A 13 -26.36 10.83 22.77
C LEU A 13 -24.98 10.77 22.06
N THR A 14 -24.93 10.28 20.83
CA THR A 14 -23.70 10.22 20.03
C THR A 14 -23.19 11.63 19.69
N VAL A 15 -24.08 12.52 19.31
CA VAL A 15 -23.77 13.92 19.05
C VAL A 15 -23.29 14.63 20.31
N LEU A 16 -23.99 14.45 21.43
CA LEU A 16 -23.61 15.02 22.73
C LEU A 16 -22.24 14.53 23.19
N TYR A 17 -21.98 13.22 23.12
CA TYR A 17 -20.70 12.63 23.46
C TYR A 17 -19.57 13.17 22.55
N SER A 18 -19.80 13.21 21.24
CA SER A 18 -18.83 13.78 20.28
C SER A 18 -18.53 15.24 20.56
N SER A 19 -19.57 16.03 20.87
CA SER A 19 -19.42 17.45 21.21
C SER A 19 -18.63 17.67 22.50
N LEU A 20 -18.87 16.85 23.53
CA LEU A 20 -18.11 16.89 24.77
C LEU A 20 -16.64 16.50 24.57
N CYS A 21 -16.39 15.45 23.81
CA CYS A 21 -15.02 15.07 23.43
C CYS A 21 -14.30 16.20 22.67
N LEU A 22 -14.96 16.76 21.66
CA LEU A 22 -14.43 17.89 20.90
C LEU A 22 -14.14 19.11 21.77
N TYR A 23 -15.03 19.43 22.71
CA TYR A 23 -14.83 20.53 23.66
C TYR A 23 -13.61 20.32 24.54
N ARG A 24 -13.49 19.14 25.17
CA ARG A 24 -12.33 18.81 26.02
C ARG A 24 -11.02 18.88 25.25
N TYR A 25 -10.94 18.24 24.08
CA TYR A 25 -9.71 18.25 23.26
C TYR A 25 -9.43 19.62 22.66
N ASN A 26 -10.47 20.39 22.30
CA ASN A 26 -10.30 21.74 21.80
C ASN A 26 -9.67 22.67 22.83
N THR A 27 -10.05 22.51 24.09
CA THR A 27 -9.46 23.27 25.22
C THR A 27 -8.04 22.81 25.49
N TYR A 28 -7.79 21.50 25.54
CA TYR A 28 -6.47 20.95 25.84
C TYR A 28 -5.42 21.27 24.74
N LEU A 29 -5.83 21.27 23.48
CA LEU A 29 -4.94 21.54 22.34
C LEU A 29 -5.12 22.98 21.80
N SER A 30 -5.52 23.92 22.63
CA SER A 30 -5.82 25.31 22.22
C SER A 30 -4.60 26.03 21.59
N THR A 31 -3.40 25.66 22.00
CA THR A 31 -2.14 26.21 21.46
C THR A 31 -1.81 25.75 20.04
N VAL A 32 -2.38 24.63 19.57
CA VAL A 32 -2.14 24.12 18.21
C VAL A 32 -3.13 24.77 17.24
N PRO A 33 -2.66 25.40 16.15
CA PRO A 33 -3.51 26.02 15.15
C PRO A 33 -4.58 25.08 14.60
N LYS A 34 -5.78 25.59 14.39
CA LYS A 34 -6.91 24.86 13.83
C LYS A 34 -7.41 25.57 12.57
N PRO A 35 -7.46 24.90 11.41
CA PRO A 35 -8.13 25.44 10.23
C PRO A 35 -9.59 25.81 10.53
N SER A 36 -10.07 26.91 9.97
CA SER A 36 -11.47 27.31 10.08
C SER A 36 -12.35 26.34 9.27
N CYS A 37 -13.40 25.81 9.90
CA CYS A 37 -14.36 24.94 9.23
C CYS A 37 -15.78 25.32 9.62
N LYS A 38 -16.68 25.43 8.63
CA LYS A 38 -18.12 25.63 8.87
C LYS A 38 -18.67 24.41 9.63
N LEU A 39 -19.54 24.62 10.61
CA LEU A 39 -20.10 23.56 11.47
C LEU A 39 -19.06 22.76 12.27
N SER A 40 -17.87 23.33 12.52
CA SER A 40 -16.75 22.64 13.20
C SER A 40 -17.07 22.18 14.63
N TRP A 41 -18.10 22.72 15.24
CA TRP A 41 -18.53 22.38 16.61
C TRP A 41 -19.29 21.05 16.71
N ILE A 42 -19.91 20.56 15.59
CA ILE A 42 -20.58 19.24 15.53
C ILE A 42 -19.78 18.25 14.67
N LEU A 43 -19.47 18.66 13.43
CA LEU A 43 -18.91 17.77 12.41
C LEU A 43 -17.38 17.87 12.30
N GLY A 44 -16.76 18.84 12.97
CA GLY A 44 -15.32 19.06 12.86
C GLY A 44 -14.93 19.35 11.40
N HIS A 45 -13.82 18.76 10.96
CA HIS A 45 -13.35 18.82 9.58
C HIS A 45 -13.88 17.67 8.71
N THR A 46 -14.82 16.85 9.23
CA THR A 46 -15.39 15.70 8.51
C THR A 46 -16.04 16.12 7.18
N VAL A 47 -16.55 17.34 7.10
CA VAL A 47 -17.14 17.88 5.86
C VAL A 47 -16.13 17.90 4.71
N ALA A 48 -14.85 18.17 4.99
CA ALA A 48 -13.78 18.10 3.98
C ALA A 48 -13.56 16.67 3.45
N LEU A 49 -13.90 15.64 4.22
CA LEU A 49 -13.77 14.24 3.80
C LEU A 49 -14.83 13.82 2.78
N PHE A 50 -15.95 14.57 2.68
CA PHE A 50 -17.00 14.30 1.68
C PHE A 50 -16.60 14.72 0.27
N ASN A 51 -15.61 15.59 0.11
CA ASN A 51 -15.05 15.94 -1.19
C ASN A 51 -13.58 15.49 -1.27
N PRO A 52 -13.31 14.25 -1.67
CA PRO A 52 -11.94 13.70 -1.71
C PRO A 52 -10.98 14.50 -2.60
N ARG A 53 -11.51 15.21 -3.63
CA ARG A 53 -10.68 16.00 -4.55
C ARG A 53 -9.98 17.17 -3.85
N ASP A 54 -10.62 17.74 -2.82
CA ASP A 54 -10.14 18.94 -2.16
C ASP A 54 -9.27 18.63 -0.93
N ILE A 55 -9.30 17.39 -0.41
CA ILE A 55 -8.61 17.02 0.84
C ILE A 55 -7.12 17.32 0.80
N LEU A 56 -6.44 16.93 -0.29
CA LEU A 56 -4.99 17.15 -0.43
C LEU A 56 -4.72 18.66 -0.50
N GLN A 57 -5.47 19.40 -1.32
CA GLN A 57 -5.29 20.84 -1.46
C GLN A 57 -5.60 21.57 -0.14
N VAL A 58 -6.71 21.22 0.53
CA VAL A 58 -7.06 21.77 1.85
C VAL A 58 -5.96 21.48 2.87
N GLY A 59 -5.34 20.29 2.83
CA GLY A 59 -4.21 19.94 3.70
C GLY A 59 -2.98 20.80 3.42
N VAL A 60 -2.62 20.97 2.15
CA VAL A 60 -1.50 21.81 1.71
C VAL A 60 -1.74 23.28 2.09
N ASP A 61 -2.91 23.82 1.77
CA ASP A 61 -3.26 25.22 2.08
C ASP A 61 -3.26 25.47 3.60
N ALA A 62 -3.73 24.50 4.38
CA ALA A 62 -3.69 24.56 5.83
C ALA A 62 -2.25 24.54 6.37
N ALA A 63 -1.39 23.67 5.83
CA ALA A 63 0.02 23.62 6.22
C ALA A 63 0.76 24.93 5.88
N ILE A 64 0.52 25.51 4.71
CA ILE A 64 1.09 26.80 4.29
C ILE A 64 0.59 27.93 5.21
N LYS A 65 -0.70 27.98 5.49
CA LYS A 65 -1.34 29.09 6.23
C LYS A 65 -1.06 29.04 7.73
N TYR A 66 -1.06 27.86 8.33
CA TYR A 66 -1.02 27.68 9.79
C TYR A 66 0.32 27.08 10.29
N GLY A 67 1.23 26.77 9.39
CA GLY A 67 2.50 26.10 9.70
C GLY A 67 2.42 24.57 9.63
N GLY A 68 3.58 23.92 9.82
CA GLY A 68 3.74 22.48 9.65
C GLY A 68 3.08 21.59 10.71
N VAL A 69 2.39 22.17 11.71
CA VAL A 69 1.67 21.44 12.77
C VAL A 69 0.27 22.01 12.92
N ILE A 70 -0.76 21.23 12.58
CA ILE A 70 -2.14 21.66 12.62
C ILE A 70 -3.04 20.65 13.33
N ARG A 71 -4.10 21.13 13.95
CA ARG A 71 -5.11 20.32 14.62
C ARG A 71 -6.29 20.04 13.71
N VAL A 72 -6.55 18.76 13.44
CA VAL A 72 -7.67 18.28 12.62
C VAL A 72 -8.69 17.57 13.51
N LEU A 73 -9.94 18.03 13.46
CA LEU A 73 -11.04 17.49 14.23
C LEU A 73 -11.87 16.55 13.35
N ILE A 74 -11.83 15.26 13.64
CA ILE A 74 -12.68 14.25 12.97
C ILE A 74 -13.40 13.46 14.08
N PRO A 75 -14.61 13.89 14.46
CA PRO A 75 -15.31 13.28 15.57
C PRO A 75 -15.43 11.75 15.47
N PRO A 76 -15.24 11.02 16.58
CA PRO A 76 -14.98 11.49 17.94
C PRO A 76 -13.49 11.78 18.25
N SER A 77 -12.62 11.77 17.25
CA SER A 77 -11.17 11.89 17.40
C SER A 77 -10.65 13.28 17.05
N VAL A 78 -9.57 13.66 17.71
CA VAL A 78 -8.74 14.81 17.34
C VAL A 78 -7.37 14.29 16.91
N THR A 79 -6.93 14.77 15.76
CA THR A 79 -5.64 14.37 15.17
C THR A 79 -4.77 15.63 15.04
N ILE A 80 -3.48 15.50 15.32
CA ILE A 80 -2.48 16.50 14.97
C ILE A 80 -1.84 16.05 13.67
N ALA A 81 -2.00 16.83 12.60
CA ALA A 81 -1.32 16.61 11.34
C ALA A 81 0.00 17.37 11.37
N ILE A 82 1.10 16.67 11.08
CA ILE A 82 2.45 17.18 11.09
C ILE A 82 3.02 17.02 9.69
N THR A 83 3.45 18.13 9.10
CA THR A 83 4.12 18.19 7.79
C THR A 83 5.56 18.73 7.89
N ASP A 84 5.94 19.24 9.06
CA ASP A 84 7.28 19.74 9.34
C ASP A 84 8.26 18.55 9.51
N ASN A 85 9.35 18.55 8.72
CA ASN A 85 10.30 17.44 8.69
C ASN A 85 11.08 17.28 10.00
N GLU A 86 11.42 18.38 10.68
CA GLU A 86 12.18 18.31 11.95
C GLU A 86 11.30 17.75 13.06
N VAL A 87 10.05 18.23 13.12
CA VAL A 87 9.05 17.72 14.07
C VAL A 87 8.72 16.26 13.79
N ILE A 88 8.59 15.86 12.51
CA ILE A 88 8.39 14.46 12.12
C ILE A 88 9.56 13.60 12.59
N GLN A 89 10.81 14.02 12.35
CA GLN A 89 11.99 13.26 12.75
C GLN A 89 12.07 13.11 14.27
N GLN A 90 11.81 14.17 15.03
CA GLN A 90 11.78 14.13 16.47
C GLN A 90 10.65 13.24 17.00
N PHE A 91 9.45 13.39 16.41
CA PHE A 91 8.28 12.58 16.74
C PHE A 91 8.53 11.07 16.52
N PHE A 92 9.23 10.73 15.42
CA PHE A 92 9.58 9.34 15.13
C PHE A 92 10.71 8.79 16.02
N LYS A 93 11.46 9.61 16.76
CA LYS A 93 12.43 9.15 17.77
C LYS A 93 11.77 8.70 19.08
N ASP A 94 10.64 9.29 19.44
CA ASP A 94 10.08 9.20 20.80
C ASP A 94 8.96 8.17 20.96
N SER A 95 8.78 7.19 20.18
CA SER A 95 7.80 6.16 20.47
C SER A 95 6.46 6.16 19.75
N ILE A 96 6.13 5.06 19.07
CA ILE A 96 4.98 5.11 18.22
C ILE A 96 4.13 3.85 18.31
N VAL A 97 3.00 3.96 18.98
CA VAL A 97 1.90 3.03 18.83
C VAL A 97 1.06 3.44 17.61
N LYS A 98 0.59 2.49 16.84
CA LYS A 98 -0.29 2.73 15.70
C LYS A 98 -1.59 3.38 16.15
N ALA A 99 -2.11 4.30 15.34
CA ALA A 99 -3.37 4.98 15.60
C ALA A 99 -4.54 4.00 15.71
N GLY A 100 -5.63 4.42 16.37
CA GLY A 100 -6.82 3.60 16.55
C GLY A 100 -7.44 3.11 15.24
N ASP A 101 -7.31 3.88 14.17
CA ASP A 101 -7.85 3.57 12.84
C ASP A 101 -7.23 2.29 12.23
N TYR A 102 -6.03 1.87 12.67
CA TYR A 102 -5.47 0.58 12.27
C TYR A 102 -6.32 -0.62 12.73
N ALA A 103 -7.24 -0.42 13.67
CA ALA A 103 -8.21 -1.45 14.04
C ALA A 103 -9.14 -1.84 12.89
N PHE A 104 -9.36 -0.97 11.90
CA PHE A 104 -10.18 -1.30 10.72
C PHE A 104 -9.56 -2.38 9.83
N PHE A 105 -8.25 -2.57 9.90
CA PHE A 105 -7.53 -3.61 9.17
C PHE A 105 -7.53 -4.98 9.90
N LYS A 106 -7.74 -4.99 11.22
CA LYS A 106 -7.67 -6.21 12.04
C LYS A 106 -8.57 -7.36 11.57
N PRO A 107 -9.81 -7.15 11.08
CA PRO A 107 -10.65 -8.24 10.60
C PRO A 107 -9.99 -9.09 9.51
N TRP A 108 -9.11 -8.50 8.70
CA TRP A 108 -8.36 -9.19 7.64
C TRP A 108 -6.93 -9.51 8.04
N LEU A 109 -6.20 -8.52 8.58
CA LEU A 109 -4.76 -8.61 8.84
C LEU A 109 -4.43 -9.15 10.24
N GLY A 110 -5.45 -9.47 11.05
CA GLY A 110 -5.29 -10.06 12.37
C GLY A 110 -4.28 -9.32 13.24
N THR A 111 -3.25 -10.05 13.68
CA THR A 111 -2.11 -9.57 14.46
C THR A 111 -0.83 -9.44 13.63
N GLY A 112 -0.93 -9.24 12.31
CA GLY A 112 0.21 -9.04 11.44
C GLY A 112 0.96 -7.73 11.72
N LEU A 113 2.13 -7.56 11.12
CA LEU A 113 3.04 -6.41 11.39
C LEU A 113 2.37 -5.06 11.29
N LEU A 114 1.38 -4.88 10.42
CA LEU A 114 0.69 -3.60 10.25
C LEU A 114 -0.24 -3.26 11.41
N THR A 115 -0.86 -4.25 12.03
CA THR A 115 -1.92 -4.07 13.05
C THR A 115 -1.46 -4.35 14.47
N ASN A 116 -0.37 -5.08 14.63
CA ASN A 116 0.20 -5.46 15.92
C ASN A 116 1.02 -4.34 16.55
N ASN A 117 1.16 -4.36 17.87
CA ASN A 117 1.90 -3.37 18.66
C ASN A 117 2.71 -4.04 19.79
N GLY A 118 3.54 -3.27 20.47
CA GLY A 118 4.25 -3.68 21.69
C GLY A 118 5.31 -4.76 21.47
N GLN A 119 5.56 -5.58 22.48
CA GLN A 119 6.64 -6.60 22.49
C GLN A 119 6.40 -7.70 21.45
N SER A 120 5.14 -8.14 21.26
CA SER A 120 4.79 -9.13 20.23
C SER A 120 5.13 -8.63 18.82
N TRP A 121 4.85 -7.34 18.54
CA TRP A 121 5.26 -6.71 17.29
C TRP A 121 6.77 -6.65 17.12
N LYS A 122 7.53 -6.25 18.17
CA LYS A 122 8.99 -6.19 18.13
C LYS A 122 9.60 -7.56 17.80
N SER A 123 9.15 -8.61 18.47
CA SER A 123 9.61 -9.99 18.23
C SER A 123 9.29 -10.47 16.81
N ARG A 124 8.05 -10.24 16.35
CA ARG A 124 7.60 -10.62 15.02
C ARG A 124 8.37 -9.89 13.91
N ARG A 125 8.55 -8.57 14.09
CA ARG A 125 9.33 -7.75 13.18
C ARG A 125 10.78 -8.23 13.07
N LYS A 126 11.44 -8.53 14.21
CA LYS A 126 12.82 -9.05 14.22
C LYS A 126 12.92 -10.34 13.40
N LEU A 127 11.97 -11.27 13.61
CA LEU A 127 11.92 -12.54 12.88
C LEU A 127 11.78 -12.31 11.37
N LEU A 128 10.81 -11.50 10.95
CA LEU A 128 10.56 -11.22 9.53
C LEU A 128 11.69 -10.42 8.88
N SER A 129 12.32 -9.50 9.61
CA SER A 129 13.48 -8.74 9.12
C SER A 129 14.65 -9.66 8.79
N GLN A 130 14.83 -10.76 9.52
CA GLN A 130 15.84 -11.77 9.21
C GLN A 130 15.51 -12.50 7.91
N CYS A 131 14.23 -12.81 7.64
CA CYS A 131 13.81 -13.43 6.39
C CYS A 131 14.15 -12.52 5.18
N PHE A 132 13.74 -11.23 5.25
CA PHE A 132 14.01 -10.27 4.19
C PHE A 132 15.45 -9.76 4.14
N GLY A 133 16.26 -10.01 5.17
CA GLY A 133 17.71 -9.79 5.18
C GLY A 133 18.51 -10.90 4.50
N SER A 134 17.89 -12.04 4.23
CA SER A 134 18.54 -13.18 3.59
C SER A 134 18.82 -12.91 2.12
N LEU A 135 20.09 -12.88 1.72
CA LEU A 135 20.50 -12.77 0.30
C LEU A 135 19.92 -13.89 -0.56
N GLY A 136 19.74 -15.09 0.01
CA GLY A 136 19.14 -16.23 -0.69
C GLY A 136 17.71 -15.93 -1.12
N LEU A 137 16.86 -15.49 -0.18
CA LEU A 137 15.47 -15.16 -0.49
C LEU A 137 15.35 -13.95 -1.44
N MET A 138 16.23 -12.94 -1.30
CA MET A 138 16.25 -11.79 -2.21
C MET A 138 16.60 -12.21 -3.65
N LYS A 139 17.56 -13.12 -3.83
CA LYS A 139 17.89 -13.66 -5.15
C LYS A 139 16.71 -14.46 -5.75
N ASP A 140 15.99 -15.22 -4.93
CA ASP A 140 14.80 -15.95 -5.40
C ASP A 140 13.68 -14.99 -5.83
N PHE A 141 13.47 -13.89 -5.10
CA PHE A 141 12.52 -12.83 -5.50
C PHE A 141 12.92 -12.18 -6.82
N ILE A 142 14.21 -11.90 -7.04
CA ILE A 142 14.68 -11.32 -8.31
C ILE A 142 14.39 -12.27 -9.48
N LYS A 143 14.55 -13.58 -9.31
CA LYS A 143 14.15 -14.55 -10.35
C LYS A 143 12.65 -14.51 -10.67
N VAL A 144 11.81 -14.25 -9.66
CA VAL A 144 10.37 -14.04 -9.86
C VAL A 144 10.13 -12.75 -10.63
N PHE A 145 10.76 -11.61 -10.22
CA PHE A 145 10.63 -10.33 -10.90
C PHE A 145 11.07 -10.44 -12.38
N GLU A 146 12.14 -11.18 -12.66
CA GLU A 146 12.61 -11.44 -14.02
C GLU A 146 11.57 -12.22 -14.85
N THR A 147 11.04 -13.30 -14.30
CA THR A 147 10.08 -14.16 -15.01
C THR A 147 8.74 -13.42 -15.24
N SER A 148 8.17 -12.87 -14.17
CA SER A 148 6.91 -12.12 -14.24
C SER A 148 7.05 -10.86 -15.06
N GLY A 149 8.23 -10.20 -15.01
CA GLY A 149 8.56 -9.02 -15.81
C GLY A 149 8.57 -9.33 -17.32
N ARG A 150 9.08 -10.46 -17.75
CA ARG A 150 9.03 -10.88 -19.17
C ARG A 150 7.60 -11.04 -19.68
N HIS A 151 6.75 -11.72 -18.92
CA HIS A 151 5.32 -11.84 -19.27
C HIS A 151 4.62 -10.49 -19.32
N PHE A 152 4.97 -9.61 -18.40
CA PHE A 152 4.43 -8.27 -18.32
C PHE A 152 4.87 -7.40 -19.53
N MET A 153 6.13 -7.51 -19.97
CA MET A 153 6.60 -6.82 -21.19
C MET A 153 5.76 -7.21 -22.40
N ASN A 154 5.45 -8.50 -22.57
CA ASN A 154 4.58 -8.96 -23.67
C ASN A 154 3.14 -8.39 -23.56
N GLU A 155 2.61 -8.23 -22.32
CA GLU A 155 1.31 -7.58 -22.10
C GLU A 155 1.37 -6.10 -22.49
N LEU A 156 2.42 -5.37 -22.14
CA LEU A 156 2.62 -3.97 -22.53
C LEU A 156 2.84 -3.83 -24.05
N GLU A 157 3.57 -4.74 -24.68
CA GLU A 157 3.78 -4.74 -26.12
C GLU A 157 2.45 -4.82 -26.90
N SER A 158 1.48 -5.56 -26.38
CA SER A 158 0.11 -5.63 -26.95
C SER A 158 -0.69 -4.32 -26.81
N LYS A 159 -0.18 -3.32 -26.08
CA LYS A 159 -0.83 -2.03 -25.80
C LYS A 159 -0.14 -0.84 -26.45
N ILE A 160 0.85 -1.07 -27.32
CA ILE A 160 1.61 0.00 -27.98
C ILE A 160 0.70 0.92 -28.81
N ASP A 161 -0.36 0.39 -29.40
CA ASP A 161 -1.30 1.16 -30.21
C ASP A 161 -2.33 1.95 -29.40
N ASP A 162 -2.36 1.77 -28.06
CA ASP A 162 -3.24 2.52 -27.17
C ASP A 162 -2.62 3.86 -26.78
N GLU A 163 -2.97 4.91 -27.52
CA GLU A 163 -2.47 6.28 -27.31
C GLU A 163 -2.97 6.91 -25.98
N ASN A 164 -3.87 6.25 -25.24
CA ASN A 164 -4.48 6.76 -24.01
C ASN A 164 -4.54 5.67 -22.92
N LEU A 165 -3.49 4.89 -22.81
CA LEU A 165 -3.40 3.74 -21.92
C LEU A 165 -3.51 4.14 -20.44
N ASP A 166 -4.50 3.61 -19.71
CA ASP A 166 -4.53 3.69 -18.25
C ASP A 166 -3.62 2.64 -17.63
N ILE A 167 -2.48 3.07 -17.14
CA ILE A 167 -1.44 2.17 -16.63
C ILE A 167 -1.76 1.59 -15.24
N ILE A 168 -2.63 2.24 -14.43
CA ILE A 168 -2.91 1.81 -13.05
C ILE A 168 -3.48 0.39 -12.96
N PRO A 169 -4.55 0.02 -13.71
CA PRO A 169 -5.12 -1.33 -13.62
C PRO A 169 -4.11 -2.42 -14.01
N ILE A 170 -3.26 -2.12 -14.98
CA ILE A 170 -2.25 -3.04 -15.51
C ILE A 170 -1.17 -3.25 -14.44
N MET A 171 -0.66 -2.18 -13.82
CA MET A 171 0.31 -2.26 -12.73
C MET A 171 -0.26 -3.00 -11.51
N LYS A 172 -1.52 -2.77 -11.14
CA LYS A 172 -2.17 -3.48 -10.04
C LYS A 172 -2.23 -4.99 -10.29
N LYS A 173 -2.56 -5.41 -11.49
CA LYS A 173 -2.58 -6.84 -11.87
C LYS A 173 -1.17 -7.44 -11.80
N TYR A 174 -0.18 -6.74 -12.35
CA TYR A 174 1.22 -7.17 -12.35
C TYR A 174 1.77 -7.34 -10.94
N THR A 175 1.71 -6.29 -10.11
CA THR A 175 2.26 -6.32 -8.74
C THR A 175 1.57 -7.37 -7.86
N LEU A 176 0.26 -7.59 -8.03
CA LEU A 176 -0.44 -8.63 -7.29
C LEU A 176 0.05 -10.03 -7.68
N ASN A 177 0.30 -10.27 -8.98
CA ASN A 177 0.85 -11.55 -9.43
C ASN A 177 2.27 -11.78 -8.87
N VAL A 178 3.13 -10.75 -8.95
CA VAL A 178 4.49 -10.79 -8.37
C VAL A 178 4.45 -11.09 -6.87
N LEU A 179 3.54 -10.46 -6.13
CA LEU A 179 3.37 -10.72 -4.69
C LEU A 179 2.89 -12.14 -4.40
N CYS A 180 1.94 -12.66 -5.16
CA CYS A 180 1.50 -14.05 -4.96
C CYS A 180 2.64 -15.05 -5.21
N GLU A 181 3.46 -14.80 -6.22
CA GLU A 181 4.63 -15.64 -6.49
C GLU A 181 5.72 -15.49 -5.42
N THR A 182 6.00 -14.28 -4.95
CA THR A 182 7.07 -14.04 -3.94
C THR A 182 6.61 -14.36 -2.52
N ALA A 183 5.37 -14.04 -2.15
CA ALA A 183 4.86 -14.28 -0.80
C ALA A 183 4.34 -15.70 -0.61
N MET A 184 3.58 -16.23 -1.58
CA MET A 184 2.93 -17.55 -1.47
C MET A 184 3.55 -18.62 -2.39
N GLY A 185 4.38 -18.25 -3.36
CA GLY A 185 4.98 -19.17 -4.33
C GLY A 185 4.00 -19.73 -5.35
N VAL A 186 2.94 -18.98 -5.67
CA VAL A 186 1.92 -19.37 -6.63
C VAL A 186 1.67 -18.27 -7.66
N SER A 187 1.61 -18.65 -8.94
CA SER A 187 1.18 -17.73 -10.00
C SER A 187 -0.35 -17.70 -10.06
N LEU A 188 -0.95 -16.51 -10.00
CA LEU A 188 -2.40 -16.34 -10.09
C LEU A 188 -2.93 -16.74 -11.47
N SER A 189 -2.16 -16.49 -12.52
CA SER A 189 -2.53 -16.88 -13.89
C SER A 189 -2.66 -18.41 -14.05
N SER A 190 -1.85 -19.18 -13.33
CA SER A 190 -1.95 -20.64 -13.34
C SER A 190 -3.16 -21.21 -12.57
N ARG A 191 -3.75 -20.38 -11.69
CA ARG A 191 -4.94 -20.76 -10.89
C ARG A 191 -6.27 -20.40 -11.55
N GLY A 192 -6.26 -19.79 -12.75
CA GLY A 192 -7.46 -19.47 -13.51
C GLY A 192 -8.52 -18.70 -12.70
N THR A 193 -9.76 -19.18 -12.71
CA THR A 193 -10.89 -18.54 -12.01
C THR A 193 -10.67 -18.35 -10.49
N GLN A 194 -9.91 -19.20 -9.82
CA GLN A 194 -9.59 -19.03 -8.40
C GLN A 194 -8.67 -17.80 -8.19
N GLY A 195 -7.71 -17.58 -9.09
CA GLY A 195 -6.86 -16.39 -9.07
C GLY A 195 -7.67 -15.11 -9.26
N ASP A 196 -8.58 -15.08 -10.22
CA ASP A 196 -9.45 -13.94 -10.47
C ASP A 196 -10.38 -13.64 -9.29
N LEU A 197 -10.92 -14.67 -8.65
CA LEU A 197 -11.73 -14.54 -7.43
C LEU A 197 -10.90 -13.98 -6.27
N TYR A 198 -9.67 -14.43 -6.12
CA TYR A 198 -8.76 -13.92 -5.10
C TYR A 198 -8.50 -12.42 -5.29
N ILE A 199 -8.15 -11.98 -6.51
CA ILE A 199 -7.96 -10.58 -6.88
C ILE A 199 -9.19 -9.75 -6.53
N ARG A 200 -10.37 -10.18 -7.00
CA ARG A 200 -11.64 -9.48 -6.74
C ARG A 200 -11.93 -9.32 -5.25
N ASN A 201 -11.68 -10.35 -4.46
CA ASN A 201 -11.95 -10.30 -3.02
C ASN A 201 -10.98 -9.38 -2.28
N ILE A 202 -9.69 -9.31 -2.65
CA ILE A 202 -8.75 -8.32 -2.12
C ILE A 202 -9.21 -6.90 -2.45
N GLN A 203 -9.61 -6.65 -3.70
CA GLN A 203 -10.12 -5.34 -4.12
C GLN A 203 -11.38 -4.94 -3.34
N ASN A 204 -12.29 -5.87 -3.08
CA ASN A 204 -13.48 -5.63 -2.27
C ASN A 204 -13.12 -5.26 -0.83
N ILE A 205 -12.17 -5.98 -0.20
CA ILE A 205 -11.71 -5.67 1.16
C ILE A 205 -11.11 -4.26 1.20
N CYS A 206 -10.22 -3.93 0.26
CA CYS A 206 -9.60 -2.60 0.18
C CYS A 206 -10.66 -1.50 0.00
N LYS A 207 -11.64 -1.70 -0.89
CA LYS A 207 -12.74 -0.75 -1.11
C LYS A 207 -13.56 -0.52 0.17
N VAL A 208 -13.91 -1.57 0.89
CA VAL A 208 -14.62 -1.44 2.18
C VAL A 208 -13.77 -0.68 3.19
N MET A 209 -12.48 -0.94 3.26
CA MET A 209 -11.58 -0.19 4.16
C MET A 209 -11.56 1.31 3.81
N ILE A 210 -11.46 1.65 2.52
CA ILE A 210 -11.52 3.03 2.04
C ILE A 210 -12.84 3.69 2.47
N ASN A 211 -13.96 3.01 2.29
CA ASN A 211 -15.28 3.53 2.70
C ASN A 211 -15.32 3.79 4.20
N ARG A 212 -14.77 2.90 5.03
CA ARG A 212 -14.69 3.10 6.49
C ARG A 212 -13.87 4.32 6.91
N PHE A 213 -12.84 4.69 6.12
CA PHE A 213 -12.11 5.94 6.36
C PHE A 213 -12.90 7.17 5.93
N LYS A 214 -13.63 7.09 4.82
CA LYS A 214 -14.37 8.21 4.21
C LYS A 214 -15.73 8.47 4.87
N LEU A 215 -16.45 7.41 5.26
CA LEU A 215 -17.83 7.49 5.74
C LEU A 215 -17.90 7.49 7.27
N PRO A 216 -18.22 8.63 7.92
CA PRO A 216 -18.18 8.74 9.37
C PRO A 216 -19.01 7.70 10.11
N TYR A 217 -20.17 7.32 9.56
CA TYR A 217 -21.05 6.33 10.17
C TYR A 217 -20.47 4.90 10.12
N GLU A 218 -19.64 4.57 9.12
CA GLU A 218 -18.97 3.27 9.04
C GLU A 218 -17.75 3.16 9.98
N ARG A 219 -17.26 4.27 10.51
CA ARG A 219 -16.24 4.28 11.58
C ARG A 219 -16.82 3.76 12.90
N ILE A 220 -18.13 3.84 13.09
CA ILE A 220 -18.83 3.38 14.28
C ILE A 220 -19.12 1.89 14.12
N HIS A 221 -18.46 1.04 14.92
CA HIS A 221 -18.49 -0.42 14.79
C HIS A 221 -19.89 -1.05 14.72
N TRP A 222 -20.81 -0.62 15.59
CA TRP A 222 -22.15 -1.19 15.63
C TRP A 222 -23.00 -0.79 14.43
N ILE A 223 -22.79 0.44 13.85
CA ILE A 223 -23.46 0.86 12.61
C ILE A 223 -22.91 0.06 11.43
N PHE A 224 -21.57 -0.06 11.34
CA PHE A 224 -20.89 -0.80 10.28
C PHE A 224 -21.38 -2.25 10.20
N TYR A 225 -21.62 -2.90 11.34
CA TYR A 225 -22.12 -4.28 11.40
C TYR A 225 -23.41 -4.51 10.59
N PHE A 226 -24.29 -3.52 10.47
CA PHE A 226 -25.53 -3.60 9.71
C PHE A 226 -25.42 -3.20 8.24
N THR A 227 -24.25 -2.74 7.79
CA THR A 227 -24.05 -2.29 6.40
C THR A 227 -23.80 -3.46 5.43
N ASN A 228 -24.01 -3.19 4.14
CA ASN A 228 -23.61 -4.12 3.07
C ASN A 228 -22.09 -4.28 3.00
N ASP A 229 -21.33 -3.23 3.34
CA ASP A 229 -19.87 -3.24 3.36
C ASP A 229 -19.34 -4.24 4.38
N TYR A 230 -19.95 -4.34 5.57
CA TYR A 230 -19.61 -5.39 6.53
C TYR A 230 -19.79 -6.80 5.95
N ARG A 231 -20.95 -7.06 5.32
CA ARG A 231 -21.23 -8.37 4.70
C ARG A 231 -20.24 -8.69 3.57
N THR A 232 -19.93 -7.70 2.75
CA THR A 232 -18.94 -7.81 1.67
C THR A 232 -17.57 -8.12 2.25
N GLN A 233 -17.13 -7.39 3.29
CA GLN A 233 -15.87 -7.61 3.96
C GLN A 233 -15.77 -9.05 4.50
N GLN A 234 -16.77 -9.52 5.24
CA GLN A 234 -16.74 -10.86 5.83
C GLN A 234 -16.66 -11.96 4.78
N ARG A 235 -17.46 -11.86 3.69
CA ARG A 235 -17.41 -12.83 2.58
C ARG A 235 -16.06 -12.84 1.90
N SER A 236 -15.53 -11.65 1.61
CA SER A 236 -14.24 -11.52 0.91
C SER A 236 -13.08 -12.00 1.78
N ILE A 237 -13.05 -11.71 3.08
CA ILE A 237 -12.03 -12.23 4.01
C ILE A 237 -12.10 -13.76 4.06
N LYS A 238 -13.31 -14.35 4.13
CA LYS A 238 -13.46 -15.81 4.13
C LYS A 238 -12.86 -16.44 2.87
N MET A 239 -13.12 -15.86 1.70
CA MET A 239 -12.58 -16.36 0.41
C MET A 239 -11.07 -16.23 0.34
N VAL A 240 -10.52 -15.08 0.75
CA VAL A 240 -9.06 -14.84 0.77
C VAL A 240 -8.36 -15.81 1.75
N ASN A 241 -8.94 -16.04 2.93
CA ASN A 241 -8.39 -16.97 3.90
C ASN A 241 -8.48 -18.43 3.43
N SER A 242 -9.58 -18.83 2.77
CA SER A 242 -9.70 -20.17 2.18
C SER A 242 -8.63 -20.42 1.11
N PHE A 243 -8.38 -19.43 0.25
CA PHE A 243 -7.32 -19.52 -0.76
C PHE A 243 -5.93 -19.66 -0.13
N PHE A 244 -5.64 -18.90 0.95
CA PHE A 244 -4.42 -19.07 1.72
C PHE A 244 -4.32 -20.45 2.35
N ASP A 245 -5.41 -20.94 2.97
CA ASP A 245 -5.44 -22.25 3.64
C ASP A 245 -5.13 -23.40 2.67
N ASP A 246 -5.69 -23.34 1.45
CA ASP A 246 -5.43 -24.36 0.41
C ASP A 246 -3.93 -24.38 0.03
N ILE A 247 -3.33 -23.21 -0.17
CA ILE A 247 -1.90 -23.09 -0.51
C ILE A 247 -1.02 -23.53 0.67
N PHE A 248 -1.37 -23.11 1.89
CA PHE A 248 -0.60 -23.47 3.08
C PHE A 248 -0.56 -25.00 3.27
N GLU A 249 -1.69 -25.69 3.16
CA GLU A 249 -1.78 -27.15 3.30
C GLU A 249 -1.06 -27.87 2.14
N GLU A 250 -1.14 -27.34 0.91
CA GLU A 250 -0.39 -27.86 -0.23
C GLU A 250 1.12 -27.79 0.03
N LYS A 251 1.61 -26.62 0.46
CA LYS A 251 3.04 -26.42 0.74
C LYS A 251 3.53 -27.17 1.97
N LEU A 252 2.72 -27.24 3.03
CA LEU A 252 3.08 -27.98 4.24
C LEU A 252 3.36 -29.46 3.94
N ARG A 253 2.64 -30.06 2.97
CA ARG A 253 2.85 -31.44 2.52
C ARG A 253 4.11 -31.59 1.68
N ARG A 254 4.51 -30.56 0.92
CA ARG A 254 5.65 -30.62 -0.01
C ARG A 254 7.00 -30.23 0.60
N VAL A 255 7.00 -29.52 1.73
CA VAL A 255 8.23 -28.92 2.31
C VAL A 255 9.35 -29.96 2.55
N ASP A 256 9.01 -31.21 2.81
CA ASP A 256 10.02 -32.27 3.04
C ASP A 256 10.67 -32.75 1.74
N ASP A 257 9.98 -32.64 0.60
CA ASP A 257 10.48 -33.05 -0.72
C ASP A 257 11.21 -31.89 -1.43
N GLU A 258 10.75 -30.63 -1.28
CA GLU A 258 11.27 -29.47 -1.99
C GLU A 258 12.55 -28.86 -1.38
N MET A 259 12.94 -29.20 -0.14
CA MET A 259 14.27 -28.84 0.39
C MET A 259 15.44 -29.43 -0.38
N LYS A 260 15.17 -30.36 -1.29
CA LYS A 260 16.19 -31.04 -2.14
C LYS A 260 16.21 -30.50 -3.58
N ILE A 261 15.27 -29.63 -3.97
CA ILE A 261 15.17 -29.13 -5.33
C ILE A 261 15.59 -27.64 -5.34
N ASP A 262 16.46 -27.29 -6.26
CA ASP A 262 16.98 -25.93 -6.50
C ASP A 262 15.88 -24.97 -7.03
N GLY A 263 14.81 -24.80 -6.25
CA GLY A 263 13.61 -24.04 -6.59
C GLY A 263 13.61 -22.61 -6.02
N LYS A 264 12.79 -21.74 -6.61
CA LYS A 264 12.53 -20.37 -6.09
C LYS A 264 11.75 -20.47 -4.77
N ARG A 265 12.30 -19.98 -3.67
CA ARG A 265 11.62 -19.96 -2.38
C ARG A 265 10.73 -18.73 -2.26
N ALA A 266 9.51 -18.95 -1.76
CA ALA A 266 8.61 -17.87 -1.36
C ALA A 266 8.75 -17.55 0.13
N LEU A 267 8.21 -16.41 0.56
CA LEU A 267 8.16 -16.06 1.99
C LEU A 267 7.44 -17.15 2.80
N LEU A 268 6.32 -17.67 2.29
CA LEU A 268 5.53 -18.70 2.96
C LEU A 268 6.36 -19.98 3.23
N ASP A 269 7.27 -20.35 2.35
CA ASP A 269 8.14 -21.54 2.56
C ASP A 269 9.04 -21.34 3.79
N VAL A 270 9.56 -20.13 3.97
CA VAL A 270 10.36 -19.76 5.15
C VAL A 270 9.49 -19.72 6.42
N LEU A 271 8.27 -19.18 6.33
CA LEU A 271 7.35 -19.09 7.47
C LEU A 271 6.85 -20.48 7.93
N ILE A 272 6.68 -21.42 7.00
CA ILE A 272 6.33 -22.81 7.32
C ILE A 272 7.43 -23.49 8.14
N GLN A 273 8.72 -23.16 7.94
CA GLN A 273 9.79 -23.69 8.79
C GLN A 273 9.64 -23.23 10.25
N PHE A 274 9.26 -21.95 10.45
CA PHE A 274 8.95 -21.45 11.80
C PHE A 274 7.70 -22.11 12.40
N HIS A 275 6.74 -22.50 11.57
CA HIS A 275 5.58 -23.27 12.02
C HIS A 275 5.98 -24.67 12.50
N LYS A 276 6.76 -25.40 11.71
CA LYS A 276 7.28 -26.72 12.10
C LYS A 276 8.12 -26.67 13.39
N SER A 277 8.82 -25.57 13.62
CA SER A 277 9.58 -25.31 14.86
C SER A 277 8.73 -24.75 16.00
N SER A 278 7.39 -24.70 15.87
CA SER A 278 6.44 -24.19 16.87
C SER A 278 6.68 -22.72 17.28
N ILE A 279 7.38 -21.93 16.44
CA ILE A 279 7.63 -20.50 16.66
C ILE A 279 6.42 -19.65 16.21
N LEU A 280 5.76 -20.04 15.12
CA LEU A 280 4.58 -19.37 14.57
C LEU A 280 3.41 -20.34 14.43
N THR A 281 2.20 -19.88 14.78
CA THR A 281 0.97 -20.63 14.45
C THR A 281 0.58 -20.38 12.99
N LYS A 282 -0.30 -21.23 12.44
CA LYS A 282 -0.88 -21.03 11.10
C LYS A 282 -1.57 -19.68 10.97
N GLU A 283 -2.31 -19.26 12.01
CA GLU A 283 -2.98 -17.95 12.05
C GLU A 283 -1.98 -16.82 11.98
N ASN A 284 -0.85 -16.92 12.71
CA ASN A 284 0.20 -15.91 12.67
C ASN A 284 0.79 -15.77 11.25
N ILE A 285 1.01 -16.89 10.57
CA ILE A 285 1.54 -16.89 9.20
C ILE A 285 0.53 -16.27 8.24
N ARG A 286 -0.74 -16.63 8.36
CA ARG A 286 -1.82 -16.05 7.55
C ARG A 286 -1.91 -14.53 7.74
N ASP A 287 -1.84 -14.07 8.98
CA ASP A 287 -1.87 -12.63 9.29
C ASP A 287 -0.69 -11.89 8.64
N GLU A 288 0.51 -12.48 8.65
CA GLU A 288 1.68 -11.87 8.01
C GLU A 288 1.58 -11.93 6.48
N VAL A 289 1.20 -13.06 5.89
CA VAL A 289 1.01 -13.16 4.43
C VAL A 289 -0.04 -12.16 3.96
N ASN A 290 -1.20 -12.06 4.64
CA ASN A 290 -2.21 -11.06 4.34
C ASN A 290 -1.66 -9.63 4.48
N THR A 291 -0.80 -9.37 5.48
CA THR A 291 -0.16 -8.07 5.68
C THR A 291 0.77 -7.73 4.52
N PHE A 292 1.58 -8.69 4.04
CA PHE A 292 2.44 -8.50 2.88
C PHE A 292 1.63 -8.30 1.59
N MET A 293 0.57 -9.09 1.40
CA MET A 293 -0.34 -8.93 0.26
C MET A 293 -0.97 -7.54 0.23
N PHE A 294 -1.45 -7.05 1.38
CA PHE A 294 -2.00 -5.71 1.50
C PHE A 294 -0.95 -4.62 1.25
N GLY A 295 0.22 -4.72 1.92
CA GLY A 295 1.26 -3.69 1.88
C GLY A 295 1.95 -3.56 0.53
N GLY A 296 2.18 -4.67 -0.19
CA GLY A 296 2.94 -4.70 -1.43
C GLY A 296 2.10 -4.49 -2.70
N TYR A 297 0.84 -4.88 -2.68
CA TYR A 297 -0.01 -4.84 -3.88
C TYR A 297 -0.24 -3.42 -4.39
N ASP A 298 -0.96 -2.61 -3.63
CA ASP A 298 -1.47 -1.32 -4.13
C ASP A 298 -0.39 -0.23 -4.09
N THR A 299 0.47 -0.25 -3.07
CA THR A 299 1.52 0.77 -2.92
C THR A 299 2.56 0.71 -4.04
N THR A 300 3.05 -0.49 -4.39
CA THR A 300 4.04 -0.65 -5.45
C THR A 300 3.43 -0.37 -6.82
N ALA A 301 2.18 -0.80 -7.07
CA ALA A 301 1.47 -0.49 -8.32
C ALA A 301 1.33 1.01 -8.53
N ILE A 302 0.90 1.74 -7.51
CA ILE A 302 0.74 3.20 -7.56
C ILE A 302 2.10 3.90 -7.75
N ALA A 303 3.13 3.48 -7.01
CA ALA A 303 4.48 4.04 -7.15
C ALA A 303 5.03 3.87 -8.58
N LEU A 304 4.91 2.66 -9.14
CA LEU A 304 5.31 2.38 -10.52
C LEU A 304 4.50 3.19 -11.53
N SER A 305 3.18 3.29 -11.34
CA SER A 305 2.32 4.05 -12.25
C SER A 305 2.67 5.54 -12.26
N PHE A 306 2.95 6.15 -11.09
CA PHE A 306 3.39 7.53 -11.02
C PHE A 306 4.81 7.72 -11.53
N ALA A 307 5.70 6.75 -11.36
CA ALA A 307 7.04 6.81 -11.96
C ALA A 307 6.96 6.84 -13.49
N LEU A 308 6.13 5.99 -14.10
CA LEU A 308 5.92 5.99 -15.54
C LEU A 308 5.26 7.28 -16.03
N TYR A 309 4.25 7.76 -15.29
CA TYR A 309 3.62 9.05 -15.59
C TYR A 309 4.64 10.21 -15.54
N ALA A 310 5.46 10.28 -14.50
CA ALA A 310 6.48 11.31 -14.39
C ALA A 310 7.54 11.18 -15.51
N LEU A 311 8.02 9.98 -15.79
CA LEU A 311 8.97 9.70 -16.85
C LEU A 311 8.43 10.07 -18.24
N ALA A 312 7.12 9.94 -18.48
CA ALA A 312 6.50 10.33 -19.74
C ALA A 312 6.73 11.83 -20.06
N TYR A 313 6.79 12.67 -19.04
CA TYR A 313 7.04 14.13 -19.18
C TYR A 313 8.51 14.50 -19.12
N HIS A 314 9.44 13.56 -18.91
CA HIS A 314 10.87 13.79 -18.73
C HIS A 314 11.72 12.84 -19.60
N PRO A 315 11.71 13.01 -20.94
CA PRO A 315 12.47 12.14 -21.84
C PRO A 315 13.99 12.20 -21.60
N ASP A 316 14.53 13.33 -21.15
CA ASP A 316 15.92 13.48 -20.77
C ASP A 316 16.31 12.58 -19.59
N ILE A 317 15.41 12.37 -18.63
CA ILE A 317 15.62 11.47 -17.52
C ILE A 317 15.55 10.01 -17.97
N GLN A 318 14.66 9.68 -18.92
CA GLN A 318 14.62 8.34 -19.53
C GLN A 318 15.96 7.99 -20.20
N GLU A 319 16.55 8.91 -20.98
CA GLU A 319 17.84 8.68 -21.65
C GLU A 319 18.97 8.44 -20.64
N LYS A 320 19.04 9.19 -19.54
CA LYS A 320 20.03 8.97 -18.48
C LYS A 320 19.87 7.61 -17.78
N ILE A 321 18.63 7.13 -17.60
CA ILE A 321 18.40 5.77 -17.08
C ILE A 321 18.95 4.74 -18.08
N ILE A 322 18.77 4.97 -19.38
CA ILE A 322 19.27 4.09 -20.43
C ILE A 322 20.81 4.08 -20.47
N GLU A 323 21.44 5.25 -20.34
CA GLU A 323 22.91 5.36 -20.24
C GLU A 323 23.42 4.53 -19.07
N GLU A 324 22.83 4.68 -17.87
CA GLU A 324 23.19 3.85 -16.69
C GLU A 324 23.01 2.35 -16.97
N GLN A 325 21.96 1.95 -17.67
CA GLN A 325 21.73 0.54 -17.98
C GLN A 325 22.73 0.00 -19.01
N ILE A 326 23.09 0.79 -20.02
CA ILE A 326 24.13 0.42 -20.98
C ILE A 326 25.48 0.24 -20.28
N GLU A 327 25.82 1.12 -19.32
CA GLU A 327 27.03 0.98 -18.50
C GLU A 327 27.05 -0.33 -17.69
N ILE A 328 25.89 -0.73 -17.14
CA ILE A 328 25.77 -1.92 -16.29
C ILE A 328 25.71 -3.22 -17.12
N PHE A 329 24.96 -3.23 -18.22
CA PHE A 329 24.67 -4.44 -19.01
C PHE A 329 25.45 -4.54 -20.33
N GLY A 330 26.20 -3.48 -20.71
CA GLY A 330 26.95 -3.41 -21.97
C GLY A 330 26.10 -3.04 -23.18
N SER A 331 24.81 -3.33 -23.20
CA SER A 331 23.88 -2.94 -24.26
C SER A 331 22.43 -2.99 -23.77
N LEU A 332 21.54 -2.26 -24.44
CA LEU A 332 20.09 -2.49 -24.30
C LEU A 332 19.74 -3.87 -24.88
N ASN A 333 18.84 -4.58 -24.24
CA ASN A 333 18.40 -5.93 -24.67
C ASN A 333 19.52 -6.98 -24.75
N SER A 334 20.51 -6.87 -23.87
CA SER A 334 21.63 -7.83 -23.78
C SER A 334 21.22 -9.28 -23.53
N GLY A 335 19.95 -9.54 -23.19
CA GLY A 335 19.47 -10.87 -22.76
C GLY A 335 20.02 -11.32 -21.39
N ILE A 336 20.81 -10.47 -20.73
CA ILE A 336 21.38 -10.74 -19.42
C ILE A 336 20.29 -10.65 -18.36
N GLU A 337 20.14 -11.70 -17.57
CA GLU A 337 19.21 -11.68 -16.42
C GLU A 337 19.72 -10.72 -15.34
N THR A 338 18.80 -9.91 -14.82
CA THR A 338 19.11 -8.95 -13.76
C THR A 338 19.50 -9.68 -12.48
N THR A 339 20.63 -9.30 -11.90
CA THR A 339 21.11 -9.85 -10.62
C THR A 339 20.97 -8.85 -9.50
N TYR A 340 21.09 -9.30 -8.26
CA TYR A 340 21.15 -8.39 -7.10
C TYR A 340 22.28 -7.36 -7.22
N GLY A 341 23.44 -7.76 -7.77
CA GLY A 341 24.57 -6.87 -8.02
C GLY A 341 24.25 -5.78 -9.04
N HIS A 342 23.58 -6.11 -10.14
CA HIS A 342 23.14 -5.14 -11.13
C HIS A 342 22.18 -4.10 -10.51
N LEU A 343 21.19 -4.56 -9.73
CA LEU A 343 20.22 -3.65 -9.05
C LEU A 343 20.91 -2.70 -8.05
N GLN A 344 21.99 -3.13 -7.41
CA GLN A 344 22.75 -2.26 -6.50
C GLN A 344 23.56 -1.19 -7.27
N GLN A 345 23.90 -1.41 -8.52
CA GLN A 345 24.62 -0.47 -9.37
C GLN A 345 23.70 0.61 -9.97
N MET A 346 22.40 0.36 -10.12
CA MET A 346 21.40 1.31 -10.63
C MET A 346 21.16 2.47 -9.66
N LYS A 347 22.10 3.39 -9.56
CA LYS A 347 22.05 4.53 -8.62
C LYS A 347 21.16 5.66 -9.13
N TYR A 348 21.24 5.97 -10.42
CA TYR A 348 20.44 7.01 -11.01
C TYR A 348 18.94 6.62 -11.01
N LEU A 349 18.64 5.39 -11.39
CA LEU A 349 17.27 4.87 -11.30
C LEU A 349 16.75 4.89 -9.85
N GLU A 350 17.60 4.62 -8.85
CA GLU A 350 17.21 4.76 -7.44
C GLU A 350 16.81 6.19 -7.09
N LEU A 351 17.57 7.20 -7.55
CA LEU A 351 17.25 8.61 -7.33
C LEU A 351 15.95 9.01 -8.01
N VAL A 352 15.68 8.52 -9.21
CA VAL A 352 14.42 8.76 -9.92
C VAL A 352 13.23 8.17 -9.17
N ILE A 353 13.38 6.96 -8.64
CA ILE A 353 12.36 6.34 -7.79
C ILE A 353 12.13 7.16 -6.51
N LEU A 354 13.20 7.56 -5.83
CA LEU A 354 13.09 8.36 -4.60
C LEU A 354 12.41 9.70 -4.85
N GLU A 355 12.74 10.37 -5.96
CA GLU A 355 12.09 11.63 -6.32
C GLU A 355 10.62 11.44 -6.69
N THR A 356 10.28 10.36 -7.39
CA THR A 356 8.88 9.99 -7.64
C THR A 356 8.11 9.78 -6.33
N LEU A 357 8.70 9.05 -5.38
CA LEU A 357 8.09 8.81 -4.07
C LEU A 357 7.96 10.07 -3.21
N ARG A 358 8.82 11.07 -3.42
CA ARG A 358 8.71 12.38 -2.79
C ARG A 358 7.55 13.19 -3.36
N LEU A 359 7.40 13.21 -4.69
CA LEU A 359 6.35 13.96 -5.39
C LEU A 359 4.98 13.30 -5.28
N TYR A 360 4.95 11.98 -5.37
CA TYR A 360 3.74 11.15 -5.39
C TYR A 360 3.84 10.01 -4.37
N PRO A 361 3.81 10.31 -3.05
CA PRO A 361 3.94 9.29 -2.03
C PRO A 361 2.75 8.33 -2.09
N PRO A 362 2.97 7.01 -2.27
CA PRO A 362 1.87 6.03 -2.30
C PRO A 362 1.04 6.04 -1.01
N ILE A 363 1.68 6.32 0.12
CA ILE A 363 1.01 6.51 1.42
C ILE A 363 1.19 7.98 1.81
N PRO A 364 0.20 8.84 1.52
CA PRO A 364 0.32 10.28 1.74
C PRO A 364 0.30 10.69 3.21
N TYR A 365 -0.22 9.83 4.09
CA TYR A 365 -0.19 10.06 5.54
C TYR A 365 -0.23 8.75 6.32
N CYS A 366 0.38 8.77 7.51
CA CYS A 366 0.42 7.65 8.42
C CYS A 366 0.03 8.09 9.83
N GLY A 367 -1.01 7.45 10.40
CA GLY A 367 -1.49 7.74 11.74
C GLY A 367 -0.68 7.03 12.81
N ARG A 368 -0.32 7.76 13.88
CA ARG A 368 0.34 7.22 15.07
C ARG A 368 -0.31 7.74 16.35
N LYS A 369 -0.23 6.92 17.39
CA LYS A 369 -0.50 7.33 18.77
C LYS A 369 0.84 7.38 19.48
N VAL A 370 1.14 8.48 20.11
CA VAL A 370 2.48 8.74 20.71
C VAL A 370 2.79 7.77 21.81
N ILE A 371 3.77 6.88 21.68
CA ILE A 371 4.43 6.15 22.78
C ILE A 371 5.84 5.57 22.49
N GLU A 372 6.42 5.28 21.36
CA GLU A 372 7.82 4.84 21.03
C GLU A 372 8.10 4.35 19.60
N GLU A 373 9.32 4.57 19.08
CA GLU A 373 9.73 4.60 17.68
C GLU A 373 10.08 3.28 16.99
N THR A 374 9.96 3.17 15.64
CA THR A 374 10.73 2.24 14.80
C THR A 374 10.58 2.38 13.26
N ASP A 375 11.60 1.92 12.50
CA ASP A 375 11.79 1.98 11.04
C ASP A 375 11.50 0.63 10.32
N ILE A 376 10.83 0.58 9.12
CA ILE A 376 10.54 -0.67 8.36
C ILE A 376 10.59 -0.52 6.83
N GLY A 377 11.19 -1.52 6.14
CA GLY A 377 10.61 -2.11 4.91
C GLY A 377 10.97 -1.52 3.55
N LYS A 378 12.08 -0.77 3.36
CA LYS A 378 12.44 -0.19 2.04
C LYS A 378 12.99 -1.19 1.00
N LYS A 379 13.59 -2.31 1.41
CA LYS A 379 14.41 -3.15 0.51
C LYS A 379 13.62 -3.91 -0.55
N PHE A 380 12.46 -4.49 -0.22
CA PHE A 380 11.70 -5.33 -1.15
C PHE A 380 11.10 -4.49 -2.29
N ALA A 381 10.31 -3.47 -1.96
CA ALA A 381 9.65 -2.62 -2.95
C ALA A 381 10.66 -1.92 -3.89
N MET A 382 11.81 -1.49 -3.36
CA MET A 382 12.87 -0.88 -4.17
C MET A 382 13.44 -1.84 -5.23
N LEU A 383 13.65 -3.10 -4.89
CA LEU A 383 14.14 -4.11 -5.85
C LEU A 383 13.10 -4.41 -6.93
N GLU A 384 11.83 -4.54 -6.57
CA GLU A 384 10.73 -4.73 -7.51
C GLU A 384 10.60 -3.53 -8.45
N MET A 385 10.59 -2.30 -7.91
CA MET A 385 10.47 -1.08 -8.71
C MET A 385 11.66 -0.91 -9.66
N LYS A 386 12.90 -1.12 -9.20
CA LYS A 386 14.10 -1.04 -10.06
C LYS A 386 14.04 -2.06 -11.19
N THR A 387 13.72 -3.34 -10.90
CA THR A 387 13.65 -4.39 -11.92
C THR A 387 12.57 -4.05 -12.96
N THR A 388 11.39 -3.63 -12.51
CA THR A 388 10.25 -3.33 -13.39
C THR A 388 10.51 -2.09 -14.24
N LEU A 389 10.92 -0.98 -13.63
CA LEU A 389 11.20 0.28 -14.36
C LEU A 389 12.36 0.13 -15.32
N SER A 390 13.44 -0.54 -14.92
CA SER A 390 14.57 -0.87 -15.80
C SER A 390 14.10 -1.54 -17.08
N LYS A 391 13.26 -2.58 -16.97
CA LYS A 391 12.74 -3.30 -18.15
C LYS A 391 11.82 -2.44 -19.01
N ILE A 392 10.92 -1.67 -18.39
CA ILE A 392 9.99 -0.83 -19.16
C ILE A 392 10.75 0.22 -19.96
N VAL A 393 11.64 0.97 -19.31
CA VAL A 393 12.39 2.05 -19.96
C VAL A 393 13.35 1.52 -21.03
N SER A 394 13.92 0.32 -20.85
CA SER A 394 14.77 -0.31 -21.86
C SER A 394 14.01 -0.76 -23.12
N ASN A 395 12.76 -1.17 -22.99
CA ASN A 395 11.98 -1.72 -24.10
C ASN A 395 11.07 -0.69 -24.77
N PHE A 396 10.65 0.34 -24.01
CA PHE A 396 9.68 1.31 -24.48
C PHE A 396 10.15 2.75 -24.24
N ARG A 397 9.84 3.63 -25.19
CA ARG A 397 9.81 5.08 -24.97
C ARG A 397 8.44 5.42 -24.38
N ILE A 398 8.42 6.10 -23.24
CA ILE A 398 7.21 6.48 -22.53
C ILE A 398 6.93 7.94 -22.89
N SER A 399 5.70 8.22 -23.34
CA SER A 399 5.27 9.57 -23.72
C SER A 399 3.95 9.92 -23.03
N PRO A 400 3.64 11.21 -22.85
CA PRO A 400 2.34 11.62 -22.38
C PRO A 400 1.24 11.10 -23.30
N SER A 401 0.02 10.88 -22.77
CA SER A 401 -1.16 10.61 -23.57
C SER A 401 -1.33 11.72 -24.61
N LYS A 402 -1.73 11.37 -25.85
CA LYS A 402 -2.03 12.33 -26.91
C LYS A 402 -3.24 13.22 -26.61
N GLN A 403 -4.12 12.78 -25.71
CA GLN A 403 -5.20 13.62 -25.19
C GLN A 403 -4.69 14.45 -24.02
N GLU A 404 -5.07 15.72 -23.94
CA GLU A 404 -4.75 16.55 -22.79
C GLU A 404 -5.29 15.90 -21.52
N PHE A 405 -4.38 15.60 -20.59
CA PHE A 405 -4.68 14.84 -19.39
C PHE A 405 -4.00 15.41 -18.17
N LYS A 406 -4.80 15.64 -17.12
CA LYS A 406 -4.30 16.00 -15.79
C LYS A 406 -4.89 15.04 -14.76
N PRO A 407 -4.05 14.31 -13.98
CA PRO A 407 -4.55 13.38 -12.99
C PRO A 407 -5.31 14.12 -11.87
N GLN A 408 -6.45 13.57 -11.47
CA GLN A 408 -7.24 14.07 -10.34
C GLN A 408 -6.87 13.27 -9.09
N LEU A 409 -5.85 13.74 -8.39
CA LEU A 409 -5.29 13.05 -7.23
C LEU A 409 -6.25 13.07 -6.04
N VAL A 410 -6.42 11.93 -5.40
CA VAL A 410 -7.22 11.77 -4.18
C VAL A 410 -6.46 10.90 -3.17
N PRO A 411 -6.47 11.26 -1.89
CA PRO A 411 -5.91 10.42 -0.85
C PRO A 411 -6.94 9.36 -0.48
N GLU A 412 -6.63 8.14 -0.80
CA GLU A 412 -7.31 6.96 -0.28
C GLU A 412 -6.42 6.31 0.79
N ILE A 413 -6.41 4.98 0.92
CA ILE A 413 -5.36 4.30 1.70
C ILE A 413 -4.02 4.53 1.02
N THR A 414 -4.01 4.50 -0.31
CA THR A 414 -2.91 4.92 -1.17
C THR A 414 -3.29 6.19 -1.94
N LEU A 415 -2.30 6.88 -2.50
CA LEU A 415 -2.54 7.99 -3.42
C LEU A 415 -3.19 7.44 -4.68
N ALA A 416 -4.39 7.88 -5.01
CA ALA A 416 -5.14 7.44 -6.18
C ALA A 416 -5.35 8.58 -7.18
N SER A 417 -5.66 8.23 -8.43
CA SER A 417 -6.16 9.16 -9.43
C SER A 417 -7.56 8.73 -9.85
N LEU A 418 -8.54 9.63 -9.71
CA LEU A 418 -9.94 9.35 -10.04
C LEU A 418 -10.17 9.10 -11.53
N ASN A 419 -9.31 9.65 -12.38
CA ASN A 419 -9.37 9.53 -13.84
C ASN A 419 -8.21 8.72 -14.42
N GLY A 420 -7.53 7.90 -13.62
CA GLY A 420 -6.39 7.08 -14.02
C GLY A 420 -5.08 7.86 -14.14
N LEU A 421 -4.07 7.24 -14.73
CA LEU A 421 -2.81 7.85 -15.15
C LEU A 421 -2.56 7.46 -16.59
N ARG A 422 -2.63 8.43 -17.51
CA ARG A 422 -2.61 8.22 -18.95
C ARG A 422 -1.24 8.45 -19.54
N ILE A 423 -0.75 7.46 -20.24
CA ILE A 423 0.54 7.47 -20.98
C ILE A 423 0.36 6.82 -22.34
N SER A 424 1.34 6.96 -23.20
CA SER A 424 1.52 6.16 -24.41
C SER A 424 2.88 5.48 -24.42
N LEU A 425 3.00 4.37 -25.11
CA LEU A 425 4.20 3.56 -25.21
C LEU A 425 4.59 3.40 -26.69
N GLU A 426 5.88 3.57 -26.98
CA GLU A 426 6.47 3.28 -28.29
C GLU A 426 7.61 2.27 -28.07
N LYS A 427 7.75 1.28 -28.96
CA LYS A 427 8.85 0.31 -28.88
C LYS A 427 10.19 1.01 -29.18
N ARG A 428 11.23 0.69 -28.41
CA ARG A 428 12.60 1.18 -28.66
C ARG A 428 13.34 0.32 -29.67
#